data_c3e6765473eac421ffd111f5033c19ad
#
_entry.id   c3e6765473eac421ffd111f5033c19ad
#
_cell.length_a   1.000
_cell.length_b   1.000
_cell.length_c   1.000
_cell.angle_alpha   90.00
_cell.angle_beta   90.00
_cell.angle_gamma   90.00
#
_symmetry.space_group_name_H-M   'P 1'
#
loop_
_entity.id
_entity.type
_entity.pdbx_description
1 polymer ?
#
loop_
_entity_poly.entity_id
_entity_poly.type
_entity_poly.pdbx_seq_one_letter_code
_entity_poly.pdbx_strand_id
1 'polypeptide(L)'
;MSPEFLVAIIGASVGVLGVCILLFRRLPKRIKQATYTKKWLEIQKLCADNSTWPNAILLSDETLDTVLKKRKVSGKTMGERMVNAQKKFSNNDSLWNAHKLANHIRHSDSQNLKLNEQDVKKTLMAFRQAMRDMKAL
;
A
#
# COMPACT_ATOMS: atom_id res chain seq x y z
N MET A 1 24.92 -45.11 -16.79
CA MET A 1 25.12 -43.79 -16.20
C MET A 1 25.82 -43.96 -14.86
N SER A 2 26.94 -43.29 -14.66
CA SER A 2 27.65 -43.38 -13.39
C SER A 2 26.82 -42.71 -12.27
N PRO A 3 26.89 -43.24 -11.02
CA PRO A 3 26.13 -42.63 -9.89
C PRO A 3 26.50 -41.17 -9.63
N GLU A 4 27.71 -40.77 -9.98
CA GLU A 4 28.19 -39.39 -9.88
C GLU A 4 27.41 -38.41 -10.79
N PHE A 5 27.04 -38.88 -11.98
CA PHE A 5 26.28 -38.11 -12.96
C PHE A 5 24.83 -37.88 -12.50
N LEU A 6 24.24 -38.88 -11.85
CA LEU A 6 22.92 -38.80 -11.24
C LEU A 6 22.90 -37.80 -10.08
N VAL A 7 23.88 -37.80 -9.21
CA VAL A 7 23.99 -36.86 -8.08
C VAL A 7 24.17 -35.43 -8.59
N ALA A 8 24.96 -35.21 -9.63
CA ALA A 8 25.14 -33.87 -10.23
C ALA A 8 23.84 -33.33 -10.85
N ILE A 9 23.04 -34.16 -11.52
CA ILE A 9 21.74 -33.75 -12.10
C ILE A 9 20.74 -33.38 -10.98
N ILE A 10 20.68 -34.19 -9.93
CA ILE A 10 19.78 -33.93 -8.80
C ILE A 10 20.17 -32.62 -8.09
N GLY A 11 21.45 -32.40 -7.83
CA GLY A 11 21.95 -31.17 -7.23
C GLY A 11 21.65 -29.92 -8.05
N ALA A 12 21.83 -30.00 -9.36
CA ALA A 12 21.51 -28.90 -10.28
C ALA A 12 20.01 -28.59 -10.33
N SER A 13 19.16 -29.63 -10.33
CA SER A 13 17.68 -29.42 -10.35
C SER A 13 17.16 -28.81 -9.07
N VAL A 14 17.68 -29.22 -7.91
CA VAL A 14 17.32 -28.60 -6.60
C VAL A 14 17.79 -27.14 -6.52
N GLY A 15 18.99 -26.84 -7.05
CA GLY A 15 19.48 -25.45 -7.11
C GLY A 15 18.61 -24.55 -7.97
N VAL A 16 18.22 -25.00 -9.16
CA VAL A 16 17.31 -24.25 -10.06
C VAL A 16 15.93 -24.02 -9.42
N LEU A 17 15.37 -25.06 -8.79
CA LEU A 17 14.10 -24.95 -8.07
C LEU A 17 14.18 -23.92 -6.93
N GLY A 18 15.25 -23.92 -6.15
CA GLY A 18 15.48 -22.94 -5.09
C GLY A 18 15.55 -21.50 -5.62
N VAL A 19 16.28 -21.27 -6.70
CA VAL A 19 16.36 -19.95 -7.36
C VAL A 19 14.99 -19.51 -7.90
N CYS A 20 14.26 -20.41 -8.56
CA CYS A 20 12.91 -20.13 -9.05
C CYS A 20 11.96 -19.72 -7.91
N ILE A 21 11.95 -20.44 -6.78
CA ILE A 21 11.13 -20.13 -5.63
C ILE A 21 11.48 -18.74 -5.06
N LEU A 22 12.76 -18.41 -4.98
CA LEU A 22 13.21 -17.07 -4.51
C LEU A 22 12.78 -15.96 -5.46
N LEU A 23 12.88 -16.18 -6.77
CA LEU A 23 12.42 -15.23 -7.78
C LEU A 23 10.90 -15.03 -7.74
N PHE A 24 10.12 -16.13 -7.63
CA PHE A 24 8.66 -16.05 -7.50
C PHE A 24 8.22 -15.34 -6.21
N ARG A 25 8.95 -15.48 -5.10
CA ARG A 25 8.68 -14.74 -3.85
C ARG A 25 8.93 -13.23 -4.00
N ARG A 26 9.79 -12.80 -4.93
CA ARG A 26 10.07 -11.38 -5.18
C ARG A 26 9.10 -10.73 -6.17
N LEU A 27 8.30 -11.51 -6.90
CA LEU A 27 7.32 -10.96 -7.83
C LEU A 27 6.20 -10.23 -7.06
N PRO A 28 5.79 -9.03 -7.51
CA PRO A 28 4.68 -8.33 -6.91
C PRO A 28 3.40 -9.14 -7.06
N LYS A 29 2.64 -9.28 -5.97
CA LYS A 29 1.35 -9.97 -6.01
C LYS A 29 0.37 -9.19 -6.88
N ARG A 30 -0.38 -9.93 -7.70
CA ARG A 30 -1.45 -9.34 -8.51
C ARG A 30 -2.49 -8.69 -7.59
N ILE A 31 -2.75 -7.41 -7.82
CA ILE A 31 -3.78 -6.67 -7.09
C ILE A 31 -5.13 -6.96 -7.73
N LYS A 32 -6.08 -7.38 -6.90
CA LYS A 32 -7.49 -7.51 -7.31
C LYS A 32 -8.16 -6.15 -7.12
N GLN A 33 -8.35 -5.40 -8.19
CA GLN A 33 -8.97 -4.07 -8.15
C GLN A 33 -10.35 -4.09 -7.47
N ALA A 34 -11.17 -5.11 -7.74
CA ALA A 34 -12.49 -5.25 -7.11
C ALA A 34 -12.44 -5.20 -5.58
N THR A 35 -11.39 -5.78 -4.96
CA THR A 35 -11.22 -5.74 -3.50
C THR A 35 -10.99 -4.32 -3.01
N TYR A 36 -10.15 -3.55 -3.69
CA TYR A 36 -9.84 -2.16 -3.29
C TYR A 36 -10.94 -1.18 -3.65
N THR A 37 -11.66 -1.42 -4.75
CA THR A 37 -12.88 -0.66 -5.08
C THR A 37 -13.92 -0.81 -3.98
N LYS A 38 -14.17 -2.04 -3.51
CA LYS A 38 -15.07 -2.29 -2.38
C LYS A 38 -14.60 -1.57 -1.11
N LYS A 39 -13.31 -1.65 -0.80
CA LYS A 39 -12.71 -0.95 0.35
C LYS A 39 -12.86 0.57 0.23
N TRP A 40 -12.69 1.11 -0.98
CA TRP A 40 -12.88 2.53 -1.23
C TRP A 40 -14.34 2.97 -1.02
N LEU A 41 -15.31 2.16 -1.39
CA LEU A 41 -16.73 2.41 -1.11
C LEU A 41 -17.02 2.44 0.40
N GLU A 42 -16.37 1.60 1.19
CA GLU A 42 -16.45 1.64 2.66
C GLU A 42 -15.90 2.97 3.20
N ILE A 43 -14.75 3.43 2.70
CA ILE A 43 -14.17 4.72 3.06
C ILE A 43 -15.14 5.87 2.72
N GLN A 44 -15.75 5.84 1.53
CA GLN A 44 -16.72 6.86 1.13
C GLN A 44 -17.94 6.92 2.06
N LYS A 45 -18.43 5.78 2.55
CA LYS A 45 -19.52 5.73 3.53
C LYS A 45 -19.17 6.43 4.83
N LEU A 46 -17.92 6.35 5.28
CA LEU A 46 -17.43 7.04 6.47
C LEU A 46 -17.37 8.57 6.28
N CYS A 47 -17.44 9.06 5.04
CA CYS A 47 -17.46 10.51 4.77
C CYS A 47 -18.82 11.15 4.98
N ALA A 48 -19.87 10.37 5.15
CA ALA A 48 -21.25 10.88 5.33
C ALA A 48 -21.44 11.61 6.68
N ASP A 49 -20.66 11.24 7.68
CA ASP A 49 -20.71 11.82 9.02
C ASP A 49 -19.33 12.41 9.39
N ASN A 50 -19.31 13.66 9.86
CA ASN A 50 -18.07 14.33 10.27
C ASN A 50 -17.37 13.64 11.45
N SER A 51 -18.10 12.97 12.31
CA SER A 51 -17.54 12.20 13.44
C SER A 51 -16.68 11.03 12.97
N THR A 52 -16.91 10.52 11.76
CA THR A 52 -16.19 9.39 11.17
C THR A 52 -15.09 9.79 10.16
N TRP A 53 -14.90 11.08 9.89
CA TRP A 53 -13.83 11.56 9.01
C TRP A 53 -12.43 11.11 9.42
N PRO A 54 -12.05 11.15 10.71
CA PRO A 54 -10.75 10.63 11.12
C PRO A 54 -10.56 9.16 10.70
N ASN A 55 -11.58 8.34 10.88
CA ASN A 55 -11.55 6.92 10.51
C ASN A 55 -11.42 6.73 8.99
N ALA A 56 -12.10 7.57 8.19
CA ALA A 56 -11.98 7.55 6.73
C ALA A 56 -10.53 7.83 6.28
N ILE A 57 -9.88 8.82 6.89
CA ILE A 57 -8.49 9.18 6.59
C ILE A 57 -7.53 8.06 7.01
N LEU A 58 -7.66 7.54 8.23
CA LEU A 58 -6.82 6.44 8.72
C LEU A 58 -6.95 5.18 7.87
N LEU A 59 -8.19 4.81 7.52
CA LEU A 59 -8.44 3.64 6.67
C LEU A 59 -7.88 3.81 5.25
N SER A 60 -7.88 5.04 4.73
CA SER A 60 -7.28 5.35 3.42
C SER A 60 -5.76 5.17 3.44
N ASP A 61 -5.10 5.69 4.48
CA ASP A 61 -3.66 5.56 4.70
C ASP A 61 -3.24 4.08 4.83
N GLU A 62 -3.94 3.31 5.65
CA GLU A 62 -3.68 1.87 5.84
C GLU A 62 -3.94 1.06 4.56
N THR A 63 -4.96 1.44 3.80
CA THR A 63 -5.28 0.76 2.55
C THR A 63 -4.18 0.97 1.52
N LEU A 64 -3.67 2.21 1.39
CA LEU A 64 -2.53 2.49 0.51
C LEU A 64 -1.27 1.76 0.97
N ASP A 65 -0.98 1.72 2.27
CA ASP A 65 0.16 0.97 2.80
C ASP A 65 0.08 -0.52 2.45
N THR A 66 -1.12 -1.10 2.55
CA THR A 66 -1.37 -2.48 2.12
C THR A 66 -1.10 -2.69 0.63
N VAL A 67 -1.50 -1.73 -0.21
CA VAL A 67 -1.21 -1.76 -1.65
C VAL A 67 0.29 -1.71 -1.91
N LEU A 68 1.02 -0.81 -1.25
CA LEU A 68 2.48 -0.68 -1.40
C LEU A 68 3.20 -1.98 -0.99
N LYS A 69 2.80 -2.59 0.11
CA LYS A 69 3.31 -3.90 0.55
C LYS A 69 3.06 -5.00 -0.48
N LYS A 70 1.85 -5.06 -1.05
CA LYS A 70 1.52 -6.05 -2.10
C LYS A 70 2.30 -5.82 -3.38
N ARG A 71 2.62 -4.57 -3.70
CA ARG A 71 3.50 -4.20 -4.81
C ARG A 71 4.99 -4.44 -4.51
N LYS A 72 5.31 -4.99 -3.33
CA LYS A 72 6.68 -5.27 -2.90
C LYS A 72 7.57 -4.02 -2.87
N VAL A 73 6.98 -2.87 -2.58
CA VAL A 73 7.74 -1.66 -2.32
C VAL A 73 8.51 -1.84 -1.01
N SER A 74 9.82 -1.66 -1.07
CA SER A 74 10.69 -1.78 0.12
C SER A 74 10.44 -0.65 1.12
N GLY A 75 10.64 -0.92 2.39
CA GLY A 75 10.50 0.03 3.49
C GLY A 75 9.92 -0.62 4.73
N LYS A 76 10.38 -0.22 5.90
CA LYS A 76 9.89 -0.68 7.20
C LYS A 76 8.59 0.03 7.57
N THR A 77 8.53 1.33 7.27
CA THR A 77 7.37 2.19 7.52
C THR A 77 6.64 2.55 6.23
N MET A 78 5.41 3.08 6.35
CA MET A 78 4.70 3.60 5.19
C MET A 78 5.44 4.77 4.54
N GLY A 79 5.99 5.69 5.34
CA GLY A 79 6.78 6.81 4.84
C GLY A 79 7.96 6.36 3.99
N GLU A 80 8.73 5.36 4.44
CA GLU A 80 9.83 4.78 3.66
C GLU A 80 9.33 4.16 2.34
N ARG A 81 8.21 3.44 2.37
CA ARG A 81 7.60 2.88 1.15
C ARG A 81 7.14 3.98 0.19
N MET A 82 6.58 5.07 0.71
CA MET A 82 6.20 6.23 -0.12
C MET A 82 7.43 6.86 -0.80
N VAL A 83 8.54 7.05 -0.08
CA VAL A 83 9.80 7.53 -0.68
C VAL A 83 10.28 6.60 -1.79
N ASN A 84 10.28 5.29 -1.54
CA ASN A 84 10.75 4.31 -2.51
C ASN A 84 9.81 4.17 -3.73
N ALA A 85 8.54 4.54 -3.59
CA ALA A 85 7.56 4.55 -4.67
C ALA A 85 7.33 5.93 -5.30
N GLN A 86 8.03 6.98 -4.88
CA GLN A 86 7.77 8.38 -5.27
C GLN A 86 7.70 8.62 -6.78
N LYS A 87 8.46 7.88 -7.59
CA LYS A 87 8.43 7.98 -9.05
C LYS A 87 7.14 7.45 -9.68
N LYS A 88 6.32 6.72 -8.92
CA LYS A 88 5.05 6.15 -9.38
C LYS A 88 3.87 7.05 -9.08
N PHE A 89 4.02 8.01 -8.16
CA PHE A 89 2.94 8.90 -7.76
C PHE A 89 2.92 10.16 -8.62
N SER A 90 1.74 10.52 -9.07
CA SER A 90 1.50 11.74 -9.87
C SER A 90 1.60 13.01 -9.03
N ASN A 91 1.32 12.95 -7.73
CA ASN A 91 1.40 14.10 -6.82
C ASN A 91 1.92 13.67 -5.45
N ASN A 92 3.24 13.72 -5.28
CA ASN A 92 3.90 13.36 -4.02
C ASN A 92 3.58 14.32 -2.87
N ASP A 93 3.52 15.63 -3.13
CA ASP A 93 3.31 16.63 -2.08
C ASP A 93 1.93 16.47 -1.44
N SER A 94 0.89 16.31 -2.26
CA SER A 94 -0.47 16.06 -1.75
C SER A 94 -0.55 14.76 -0.96
N LEU A 95 0.13 13.70 -1.43
CA LEU A 95 0.16 12.42 -0.73
C LEU A 95 0.91 12.51 0.61
N TRP A 96 2.04 13.23 0.65
CA TRP A 96 2.77 13.46 1.89
C TRP A 96 1.93 14.25 2.91
N ASN A 97 1.23 15.28 2.47
CA ASN A 97 0.34 16.05 3.34
C ASN A 97 -0.80 15.17 3.89
N ALA A 98 -1.37 14.30 3.06
CA ALA A 98 -2.39 13.34 3.47
C ALA A 98 -1.86 12.35 4.52
N HIS A 99 -0.67 11.78 4.30
CA HIS A 99 -0.03 10.87 5.25
C HIS A 99 0.33 11.55 6.58
N LYS A 100 0.83 12.80 6.54
CA LYS A 100 1.10 13.60 7.74
C LYS A 100 -0.18 13.83 8.55
N LEU A 101 -1.29 14.15 7.88
CA LEU A 101 -2.57 14.31 8.55
C LEU A 101 -3.05 13.00 9.19
N ALA A 102 -2.93 11.87 8.49
CA ALA A 102 -3.24 10.56 9.07
C ALA A 102 -2.38 10.25 10.30
N ASN A 103 -1.08 10.55 10.26
CA ASN A 103 -0.21 10.40 11.42
C ASN A 103 -0.59 11.34 12.57
N HIS A 104 -0.96 12.58 12.28
CA HIS A 104 -1.45 13.51 13.30
C HIS A 104 -2.71 12.98 13.97
N ILE A 105 -3.68 12.49 13.20
CA ILE A 105 -4.90 11.86 13.74
C ILE A 105 -4.56 10.67 14.64
N ARG A 106 -3.62 9.82 14.22
CA ARG A 106 -3.23 8.60 14.95
C ARG A 106 -2.61 8.88 16.32
N HIS A 107 -1.94 10.02 16.47
CA HIS A 107 -1.22 10.42 17.67
C HIS A 107 -1.91 11.53 18.49
N SER A 108 -3.04 12.07 18.02
CA SER A 108 -3.80 13.12 18.71
C SER A 108 -4.94 12.52 19.50
N ASP A 109 -5.24 13.13 20.67
CA ASP A 109 -6.50 12.87 21.34
C ASP A 109 -7.65 13.36 20.47
N SER A 110 -8.60 12.49 20.22
CA SER A 110 -9.75 12.69 19.31
C SER A 110 -10.61 13.93 19.66
N GLN A 111 -10.51 14.46 20.88
CA GLN A 111 -11.28 15.61 21.33
C GLN A 111 -10.78 16.98 20.80
N ASN A 112 -9.53 17.05 20.32
CA ASN A 112 -8.92 18.30 19.87
C ASN A 112 -8.77 18.41 18.35
N LEU A 113 -9.25 17.43 17.60
CA LEU A 113 -9.04 17.37 16.16
C LEU A 113 -10.15 18.14 15.43
N LYS A 114 -9.84 19.37 15.00
CA LYS A 114 -10.73 20.14 14.13
C LYS A 114 -10.42 19.86 12.67
N LEU A 115 -11.16 18.91 12.07
CA LEU A 115 -11.12 18.67 10.63
C LEU A 115 -12.19 19.50 9.94
N ASN A 116 -11.84 20.14 8.84
CA ASN A 116 -12.82 20.77 7.95
C ASN A 116 -13.05 19.88 6.73
N GLU A 117 -14.22 20.02 6.11
CA GLU A 117 -14.63 19.22 4.97
C GLU A 117 -13.65 19.32 3.80
N GLN A 118 -13.09 20.48 3.54
CA GLN A 118 -12.18 20.72 2.43
C GLN A 118 -10.86 19.98 2.61
N ASP A 119 -10.31 19.95 3.83
CA ASP A 119 -9.08 19.23 4.12
C ASP A 119 -9.29 17.72 4.05
N VAL A 120 -10.42 17.22 4.56
CA VAL A 120 -10.80 15.80 4.42
C VAL A 120 -10.91 15.42 2.95
N LYS A 121 -11.62 16.22 2.15
CA LYS A 121 -11.78 15.96 0.71
C LYS A 121 -10.44 15.93 -0.02
N LYS A 122 -9.57 16.92 0.22
CA LYS A 122 -8.21 16.96 -0.38
C LYS A 122 -7.39 15.73 0.00
N THR A 123 -7.43 15.35 1.26
CA THR A 123 -6.69 14.21 1.80
C THR A 123 -7.16 12.90 1.16
N LEU A 124 -8.46 12.66 1.10
CA LEU A 124 -9.02 11.47 0.48
C LEU A 124 -8.76 11.42 -1.04
N MET A 125 -8.81 12.56 -1.72
CA MET A 125 -8.45 12.63 -3.15
C MET A 125 -6.98 12.27 -3.37
N ALA A 126 -6.06 12.70 -2.50
CA ALA A 126 -4.65 12.37 -2.59
C ALA A 126 -4.42 10.85 -2.44
N PHE A 127 -5.04 10.21 -1.45
CA PHE A 127 -4.96 8.75 -1.29
C PHE A 127 -5.58 8.00 -2.46
N ARG A 128 -6.75 8.46 -2.95
CA ARG A 128 -7.41 7.84 -4.10
C ARG A 128 -6.53 7.91 -5.34
N GLN A 129 -5.91 9.05 -5.60
CA GLN A 129 -5.01 9.22 -6.74
C GLN A 129 -3.80 8.29 -6.61
N ALA A 130 -3.17 8.22 -5.44
CA ALA A 130 -2.06 7.31 -5.21
C ALA A 130 -2.45 5.84 -5.41
N MET A 131 -3.65 5.43 -5.02
CA MET A 131 -4.15 4.07 -5.26
C MET A 131 -4.37 3.80 -6.75
N ARG A 132 -4.81 4.80 -7.54
CA ARG A 132 -4.89 4.71 -9.01
C ARG A 132 -3.51 4.60 -9.64
N ASP A 133 -2.56 5.41 -9.20
CA ASP A 133 -1.18 5.38 -9.68
C ASP A 133 -0.53 3.99 -9.44
N MET A 134 -0.91 3.34 -8.34
CA MET A 134 -0.52 1.98 -8.01
C MET A 134 -1.40 0.90 -8.69
N LYS A 135 -2.35 1.28 -9.54
CA LYS A 135 -3.29 0.40 -10.25
C LYS A 135 -4.10 -0.50 -9.29
N ALA A 136 -4.53 0.05 -8.17
CA ALA A 136 -5.39 -0.61 -7.19
C ALA A 136 -6.86 -0.17 -7.33
N LEU A 137 -7.10 0.99 -7.89
CA LEU A 137 -8.41 1.52 -8.27
C LEU A 137 -8.47 1.83 -9.75
#